data_a13c78fc1477a038886cf6f939bc51ed
#
_entry.id   a13c78fc1477a038886cf6f939bc51ed
#
_cell.length_a   1.000
_cell.length_b   1.000
_cell.length_c   1.000
_cell.angle_alpha   90.00
_cell.angle_beta   90.00
_cell.angle_gamma   90.00
#
_symmetry.space_group_name_H-M   'P 1'
#
loop_
_entity.id
_entity.type
_entity.pdbx_description
1 polymer ?
#
loop_
_entity_poly.entity_id
_entity_poly.type
_entity_poly.pdbx_seq_one_letter_code
_entity_poly.pdbx_strand_id
1 'polypeptide(L)' 'MESQNIRPGHLTAHQAAKQLGISLGGVRLLVHRGHLKRSGGTPRQPWYAVNDVAALLAKRQERAAA' A
#
# COMPACT_ATOMS: atom_id res chain seq x y z
N MET A 1 -5.39 -7.57 -20.12
CA MET A 1 -4.99 -7.67 -19.66
C MET A 1 -4.49 -7.67 -18.75
N GLU A 2 -4.37 -7.68 -18.13
CA GLU A 2 -3.78 -7.68 -17.36
C GLU A 2 -3.23 -8.43 -16.78
N SER A 3 -2.87 -8.51 -16.61
CA SER A 3 -1.99 -9.45 -16.26
C SER A 3 -1.47 -9.45 -14.91
N GLN A 4 -2.04 -8.77 -14.05
CA GLN A 4 -1.63 -8.80 -12.67
C GLN A 4 -2.45 -9.81 -11.93
N ASN A 5 -1.85 -10.91 -11.56
CA ASN A 5 -2.52 -11.96 -10.83
C ASN A 5 -2.56 -11.63 -9.34
N ILE A 6 -3.17 -10.52 -9.01
CA ILE A 6 -3.26 -10.09 -7.62
C ILE A 6 -4.53 -10.64 -7.02
N ARG A 7 -4.41 -11.21 -5.84
CA ARG A 7 -5.57 -11.74 -5.14
C ARG A 7 -6.56 -10.62 -4.82
N PRO A 8 -7.87 -10.91 -4.84
CA PRO A 8 -8.87 -9.94 -4.39
C PRO A 8 -8.52 -9.45 -2.99
N GLY A 9 -8.70 -8.19 -2.76
CA GLY A 9 -8.41 -7.59 -1.46
C GLY A 9 -6.96 -7.20 -1.26
N HIS A 10 -6.14 -7.27 -2.33
CA HIS A 10 -4.72 -6.90 -2.27
C HIS A 10 -4.39 -5.87 -3.33
N LEU A 11 -3.38 -5.09 -3.08
CA LEU A 11 -2.91 -4.04 -3.99
C LEU A 11 -1.43 -4.22 -4.28
N THR A 12 -1.02 -3.83 -5.49
CA THR A 12 0.40 -3.73 -5.79
C THR A 12 0.97 -2.49 -5.11
N ALA A 13 2.31 -2.39 -5.09
CA ALA A 13 2.96 -1.20 -4.54
C ALA A 13 2.52 0.06 -5.27
N HIS A 14 2.38 -0.02 -6.61
CA HIS A 14 1.93 1.12 -7.40
C HIS A 14 0.51 1.52 -7.03
N GLN A 15 -0.37 0.55 -6.86
CA GLN A 15 -1.75 0.82 -6.49
C GLN A 15 -1.83 1.40 -5.08
N ALA A 16 -1.03 0.88 -4.15
CA ALA A 16 -0.98 1.41 -2.80
C ALA A 16 -0.50 2.85 -2.80
N ALA A 17 0.55 3.16 -3.58
CA ALA A 17 1.07 4.51 -3.70
C ALA A 17 -0.01 5.46 -4.21
N LYS A 18 -0.75 5.02 -5.23
CA LYS A 18 -1.81 5.82 -5.80
C LYS A 18 -2.92 6.08 -4.80
N GLN A 19 -3.31 5.05 -4.06
CA GLN A 19 -4.34 5.18 -3.04
C GLN A 19 -3.93 6.15 -1.93
N LEU A 20 -2.66 6.10 -1.55
CA LEU A 20 -2.14 6.94 -0.48
C LEU A 20 -1.74 8.33 -0.96
N GLY A 21 -1.68 8.53 -2.29
CA GLY A 21 -1.26 9.82 -2.84
C GLY A 21 0.21 10.12 -2.62
N ILE A 22 1.05 9.09 -2.62
CA ILE A 22 2.48 9.23 -2.39
C ILE A 22 3.25 8.51 -3.49
N SER A 23 4.56 8.69 -3.51
CA SER A 23 5.41 8.02 -4.47
C SER A 23 5.64 6.57 -4.07
N LEU A 24 6.16 5.79 -5.02
CA LEU A 24 6.52 4.41 -4.74
C LEU A 24 7.59 4.34 -3.64
N GLY A 25 8.53 5.29 -3.66
CA GLY A 25 9.52 5.37 -2.60
C GLY A 25 8.89 5.63 -1.25
N GLY A 26 7.80 6.40 -1.23
CA GLY A 26 7.07 6.65 0.01
C GLY A 26 6.45 5.39 0.57
N VAL A 27 5.91 4.53 -0.32
CA VAL A 27 5.35 3.24 0.11
C VAL A 27 6.46 2.38 0.73
N ARG A 28 7.62 2.33 0.09
CA ARG A 28 8.75 1.55 0.62
C ARG A 28 9.19 2.04 1.98
N LEU A 29 9.18 3.35 2.16
CA LEU A 29 9.55 3.95 3.43
C LEU A 29 8.58 3.55 4.53
N LEU A 30 7.27 3.56 4.21
CA LEU A 30 6.26 3.14 5.17
C LEU A 30 6.45 1.69 5.59
N VAL A 31 6.79 0.83 4.64
CA VAL A 31 7.06 -0.57 4.93
C VAL A 31 8.30 -0.69 5.81
N HIS A 32 9.35 0.05 5.46
CA HIS A 32 10.60 0.02 6.21
C HIS A 32 10.40 0.46 7.66
N ARG A 33 9.55 1.44 7.88
CA ARG A 33 9.29 1.97 9.22
C ARG A 33 8.25 1.17 9.98
N GLY A 34 7.67 0.14 9.36
CA GLY A 34 6.70 -0.71 10.02
C GLY A 34 5.29 -0.17 10.04
N HIS A 35 5.01 0.88 9.24
CA HIS A 35 3.66 1.43 9.16
C HIS A 35 2.78 0.66 8.19
N LEU A 36 3.39 -0.07 7.27
CA LEU A 36 2.66 -0.85 6.28
C LEU A 36 3.37 -2.19 6.13
N LYS A 37 2.61 -3.27 6.13
CA LYS A 37 3.18 -4.61 6.02
C LYS A 37 2.85 -5.23 4.68
N ARG A 38 3.80 -5.95 4.13
CA ARG A 38 3.54 -6.73 2.93
C ARG A 38 2.70 -7.94 3.32
N SER A 39 1.63 -8.17 2.56
CA SER A 39 0.74 -9.30 2.84
C SER A 39 1.03 -10.49 1.94
N GLY A 40 1.88 -10.33 0.95
CA GLY A 40 2.23 -11.42 0.05
C GLY A 40 3.01 -10.90 -1.13
N GLY A 41 3.09 -11.72 -2.19
CA GLY A 41 3.81 -11.37 -3.38
C GLY A 41 5.26 -11.78 -3.30
N THR A 42 6.08 -11.16 -4.14
CA THR A 42 7.51 -11.42 -4.20
C THR A 42 8.27 -10.19 -3.76
N PRO A 43 9.58 -10.30 -3.47
CA PRO A 43 10.37 -9.13 -3.13
C PRO A 43 10.33 -8.03 -4.20
N ARG A 44 10.15 -8.41 -5.46
CA ARG A 44 10.08 -7.44 -6.54
C ARG A 44 8.69 -6.86 -6.71
N GLN A 45 7.67 -7.64 -6.39
CA GLN A 45 6.27 -7.22 -6.55
C GLN A 45 5.50 -7.58 -5.29
N PRO A 46 5.75 -6.86 -4.21
CA PRO A 46 5.03 -7.12 -2.97
C PRO A 46 3.57 -6.70 -3.09
N TRP A 47 2.72 -7.37 -2.36
CA TRP A 47 1.30 -7.06 -2.28
C TRP A 47 0.98 -6.50 -0.91
N TYR A 48 -0.02 -5.65 -0.87
CA TYR A 48 -0.47 -5.03 0.38
C TYR A 48 -1.97 -5.24 0.51
N ALA A 49 -2.44 -5.52 1.71
CA ALA A 49 -3.85 -5.72 1.96
C ALA A 49 -4.59 -4.38 1.79
N VAL A 50 -5.69 -4.41 1.07
CA VAL A 50 -6.52 -3.21 0.87
C VAL A 50 -6.91 -2.62 2.21
N ASN A 51 -7.27 -3.46 3.19
CA ASN A 51 -7.68 -2.99 4.50
C ASN A 51 -6.55 -2.24 5.22
N ASP A 52 -5.32 -2.72 5.08
CA ASP A 52 -4.16 -2.07 5.70
C ASP A 52 -3.90 -0.71 5.06
N VAL A 53 -4.00 -0.65 3.75
CA VAL A 53 -3.79 0.60 3.02
C VAL A 53 -4.89 1.59 3.36
N ALA A 54 -6.14 1.12 3.41
CA ALA A 54 -7.26 1.98 3.76
C ALA A 54 -7.15 2.52 5.18
N ALA A 55 -6.73 1.68 6.11
CA ALA A 55 -6.55 2.11 7.50
C ALA A 55 -5.46 3.19 7.60
N LEU A 56 -4.38 3.00 6.86
CA LEU A 56 -3.29 3.96 6.86
C LEU A 56 -3.72 5.28 6.23
N LEU A 57 -4.47 5.21 5.14
CA LEU A 57 -5.00 6.39 4.49
C LEU A 57 -5.90 7.19 5.42
N ALA A 58 -6.81 6.50 6.13
CA ALA A 58 -7.70 7.14 7.08
C ALA A 58 -6.92 7.83 8.18
N LYS A 59 -5.87 7.19 8.67
CA LYS A 59 -5.03 7.76 9.73
C LYS A 59 -4.33 9.02 9.23
N ARG A 60 -3.82 9.00 8.01
CA ARG A 60 -3.15 10.16 7.44
C ARG A 60 -4.13 11.30 7.22
N GLN A 61 -5.35 10.99 6.80
CA GLN A 61 -6.39 12.01 6.60
C GLN A 61 -6.82 12.63 7.92
N GLU A 62 -6.92 11.84 8.98
CA GLU A 62 -7.22 12.36 10.30
C GLU A 62 -6.17 13.38 10.74
N ARG A 63 -4.90 13.06 10.53
CA ARG A 63 -3.83 13.96 10.91
C ARG A 63 -3.84 15.24 10.09
N ALA A 64 -4.18 15.12 8.82
CA ALA A 64 -4.24 16.26 7.93
C ALA A 64 -5.42 17.15 8.28
N ALA A 65 -6.50 16.57 8.76
CA ALA A 65 -7.72 17.32 9.11
C ALA A 65 -7.62 18.00 10.47
N ALA A 66 -6.72 17.55 11.30
CA ALA A 66 -6.53 18.15 12.63
C ALA A 66 -5.78 19.50 12.57
#